data_5cdaddf6d5d966ed67353fe97a125408
#
_entry.id   5cdaddf6d5d966ed67353fe97a125408
#
_cell.length_a   1.000
_cell.length_b   1.000
_cell.length_c   1.000
_cell.angle_alpha   90.00
_cell.angle_beta   90.00
_cell.angle_gamma   90.00
#
_symmetry.space_group_name_H-M   'P 1'
#
loop_
_entity.id
_entity.type
_entity.pdbx_description
1 polymer ?
#
loop_
_entity_poly.entity_id
_entity_poly.type
_entity_poly.pdbx_seq_one_letter_code
_entity_poly.pdbx_strand_id
1 'polypeptide(L)'
;MAKKQFFAICDTETTMENTVADFAIIIVDREGKIYNQVAVMVKDHYGTFELFHDKKANDIWGYAGLERRKTNYVEMLNSGKRMLASVNAINKWITQAIAKYDPAFTAYNLAFDADKCEKTGIDVTGFSSKFCLWQAAVGNICKTKQYKQFVLDNHIFGSPTQFNNMTYKTTAESVAGFIGGEFKIEPHTALEDARDFELPILVEILKKKKWREKITPYNWREFQVKDNFVAK
;
A
#
# COMPACT_ATOMS: atom_id res chain seq x y z
N MET A 1 25.15 -17.57 12.70
CA MET A 1 23.78 -17.52 12.14
C MET A 1 23.62 -16.21 11.38
N ALA A 2 23.00 -16.21 10.18
CA ALA A 2 22.74 -14.97 9.46
C ALA A 2 21.78 -14.09 10.29
N LYS A 3 22.05 -12.77 10.37
CA LYS A 3 21.15 -11.81 11.07
C LYS A 3 19.78 -11.87 10.40
N LYS A 4 18.73 -12.04 11.18
CA LYS A 4 17.35 -12.05 10.67
C LYS A 4 17.04 -10.70 10.04
N GLN A 5 16.49 -10.72 8.83
CA GLN A 5 16.10 -9.51 8.12
C GLN A 5 14.64 -9.18 8.40
N PHE A 6 14.38 -7.92 8.75
CA PHE A 6 13.03 -7.40 8.97
C PHE A 6 12.65 -6.35 7.93
N PHE A 7 11.35 -6.19 7.74
CA PHE A 7 10.75 -5.20 6.86
C PHE A 7 9.65 -4.46 7.62
N ALA A 8 9.55 -3.17 7.39
CA ALA A 8 8.47 -2.33 7.90
C ALA A 8 7.59 -1.95 6.70
N ILE A 9 6.40 -2.51 6.63
CA ILE A 9 5.41 -2.17 5.60
C ILE A 9 4.52 -1.08 6.18
N CYS A 10 4.48 0.08 5.53
CA CYS A 10 3.68 1.23 5.91
C CYS A 10 2.57 1.43 4.88
N ASP A 11 1.37 1.71 5.36
CA ASP A 11 0.28 2.23 4.55
C ASP A 11 -0.40 3.40 5.25
N THR A 12 -0.97 4.33 4.45
CA THR A 12 -1.59 5.55 4.96
C THR A 12 -2.86 5.89 4.21
N GLU A 13 -3.93 6.17 4.95
CA GLU A 13 -5.12 6.82 4.41
C GLU A 13 -5.13 8.30 4.74
N THR A 14 -5.57 9.12 3.80
CA THR A 14 -5.32 10.55 3.83
C THR A 14 -6.56 11.40 3.99
N THR A 15 -6.34 12.68 4.32
CA THR A 15 -7.34 13.75 4.32
C THR A 15 -7.29 14.54 3.02
N MET A 16 -8.29 15.40 2.80
CA MET A 16 -8.29 16.39 1.70
C MET A 16 -7.11 17.36 1.78
N GLU A 17 -6.55 17.59 2.97
CA GLU A 17 -5.37 18.43 3.19
C GLU A 17 -4.05 17.69 2.95
N ASN A 18 -4.10 16.50 2.36
CA ASN A 18 -2.91 15.68 2.10
C ASN A 18 -2.12 15.27 3.35
N THR A 19 -2.77 15.19 4.50
CA THR A 19 -2.21 14.67 5.75
C THR A 19 -2.74 13.27 6.03
N VAL A 20 -2.08 12.54 6.92
CA VAL A 20 -2.46 11.18 7.28
C VAL A 20 -3.64 11.18 8.27
N ALA A 21 -4.71 10.46 7.94
CA ALA A 21 -5.85 10.21 8.81
C ALA A 21 -5.77 8.85 9.52
N ASP A 22 -5.52 7.76 8.78
CA ASP A 22 -5.26 6.41 9.30
C ASP A 22 -3.82 6.03 8.96
N PHE A 23 -3.08 5.54 9.94
CA PHE A 23 -1.66 5.20 9.83
C PHE A 23 -1.41 3.80 10.34
N ALA A 24 -0.71 2.99 9.55
CA ALA A 24 -0.25 1.69 9.98
C ALA A 24 1.18 1.39 9.57
N ILE A 25 1.90 0.66 10.42
CA ILE A 25 3.13 -0.06 10.08
C ILE A 25 3.05 -1.45 10.68
N ILE A 26 3.41 -2.46 9.88
CA ILE A 26 3.67 -3.82 10.35
C ILE A 26 5.15 -4.16 10.20
N ILE A 27 5.74 -4.77 11.23
CA ILE A 27 7.12 -5.27 11.20
C ILE A 27 7.09 -6.77 10.97
N VAL A 28 7.66 -7.20 9.86
CA VAL A 28 7.60 -8.59 9.39
C VAL A 28 8.97 -9.15 9.07
N ASP A 29 9.10 -10.48 9.04
CA ASP A 29 10.28 -11.15 8.47
C ASP A 29 10.08 -11.56 7.00
N ARG A 30 11.05 -12.26 6.44
CA ARG A 30 11.01 -12.73 5.04
C ARG A 30 9.89 -13.73 4.76
N GLU A 31 9.43 -14.44 5.76
CA GLU A 31 8.38 -15.45 5.70
C GLU A 31 6.99 -14.88 5.94
N GLY A 32 6.91 -13.57 6.23
CA GLY A 32 5.64 -12.85 6.47
C GLY A 32 5.13 -12.95 7.90
N LYS A 33 5.94 -13.45 8.84
CA LYS A 33 5.56 -13.43 10.26
C LYS A 33 5.60 -12.01 10.79
N ILE A 34 4.48 -11.56 11.37
CA ILE A 34 4.37 -10.24 12.01
C ILE A 34 4.97 -10.31 13.43
N TYR A 35 5.86 -9.39 13.76
CA TYR A 35 6.56 -9.26 15.05
C TYR A 35 6.09 -8.07 15.88
N ASN A 36 5.64 -7.03 15.22
CA ASN A 36 5.09 -5.84 15.84
C ASN A 36 4.20 -5.10 14.84
N GLN A 37 3.27 -4.31 15.33
CA GLN A 37 2.44 -3.46 14.47
C GLN A 37 1.92 -2.25 15.25
N VAL A 38 1.62 -1.19 14.52
CA VAL A 38 0.84 -0.04 14.97
C VAL A 38 -0.25 0.24 13.94
N ALA A 39 -1.45 0.57 14.41
CA ALA A 39 -2.57 0.98 13.58
C ALA A 39 -3.41 1.99 14.36
N VAL A 40 -3.40 3.23 13.90
CA VAL A 40 -3.98 4.36 14.65
C VAL A 40 -4.60 5.39 13.75
N MET A 41 -5.68 6.01 14.21
CA MET A 41 -6.17 7.27 13.66
C MET A 41 -5.31 8.41 14.20
N VAL A 42 -4.79 9.26 13.32
CA VAL A 42 -3.89 10.35 13.70
C VAL A 42 -4.68 11.47 14.36
N LYS A 43 -4.49 11.65 15.67
CA LYS A 43 -5.11 12.73 16.43
C LYS A 43 -4.77 14.09 15.80
N ASP A 44 -5.72 15.03 15.84
CA ASP A 44 -5.62 16.37 15.26
C ASP A 44 -5.66 16.43 13.71
N HIS A 45 -5.69 15.28 13.03
CA HIS A 45 -5.92 15.16 11.59
C HIS A 45 -7.25 14.44 11.30
N TYR A 46 -7.41 13.22 11.82
CA TYR A 46 -8.69 12.51 11.72
C TYR A 46 -9.79 13.25 12.50
N GLY A 47 -10.92 13.49 11.85
CA GLY A 47 -12.05 14.23 12.41
C GLY A 47 -11.90 15.76 12.39
N THR A 48 -10.69 16.29 12.20
CA THR A 48 -10.45 17.72 11.97
C THR A 48 -10.52 18.07 10.49
N PHE A 49 -9.91 17.23 9.66
CA PHE A 49 -9.94 17.36 8.20
C PHE A 49 -10.81 16.26 7.60
N GLU A 50 -11.46 16.56 6.48
CA GLU A 50 -12.27 15.58 5.75
C GLU A 50 -11.36 14.49 5.15
N LEU A 51 -11.81 13.22 5.21
CA LEU A 51 -11.11 12.12 4.55
C LEU A 51 -11.06 12.36 3.04
N PHE A 52 -9.96 11.97 2.42
CA PHE A 52 -9.79 12.13 0.97
C PHE A 52 -10.95 11.48 0.21
N HIS A 53 -11.49 12.21 -0.76
CA HIS A 53 -12.48 11.73 -1.71
C HIS A 53 -12.40 12.51 -3.02
N ASP A 54 -12.87 11.91 -4.10
CA ASP A 54 -13.03 12.57 -5.39
C ASP A 54 -14.53 12.73 -5.69
N LYS A 55 -15.00 13.99 -5.72
CA LYS A 55 -16.43 14.31 -5.99
C LYS A 55 -16.92 13.82 -7.36
N LYS A 56 -16.02 13.51 -8.28
CA LYS A 56 -16.34 13.02 -9.64
C LYS A 56 -16.29 11.49 -9.74
N ALA A 57 -15.75 10.81 -8.74
CA ALA A 57 -15.66 9.34 -8.74
C ALA A 57 -17.00 8.71 -8.35
N ASN A 58 -17.32 7.60 -9.01
CA ASN A 58 -18.51 6.78 -8.72
C ASN A 58 -18.14 5.45 -8.04
N ASP A 59 -16.94 5.36 -7.49
CA ASP A 59 -16.40 4.18 -6.82
C ASP A 59 -16.17 4.44 -5.32
N ILE A 60 -15.27 3.68 -4.71
CA ILE A 60 -14.88 3.82 -3.29
C ILE A 60 -14.36 5.23 -2.95
N TRP A 61 -13.83 5.95 -3.92
CA TRP A 61 -13.31 7.30 -3.73
C TRP A 61 -14.37 8.38 -3.86
N GLY A 62 -15.57 8.06 -4.37
CA GLY A 62 -16.71 8.98 -4.45
C GLY A 62 -17.38 9.19 -3.10
N TYR A 63 -18.46 9.97 -3.11
CA TYR A 63 -19.16 10.38 -1.90
C TYR A 63 -19.76 9.21 -1.10
N ALA A 64 -20.35 8.23 -1.79
CA ALA A 64 -20.89 7.02 -1.15
C ALA A 64 -19.78 6.18 -0.48
N GLY A 65 -18.62 6.08 -1.10
CA GLY A 65 -17.45 5.42 -0.54
C GLY A 65 -16.87 6.16 0.66
N LEU A 66 -16.87 7.50 0.64
CA LEU A 66 -16.48 8.34 1.77
C LEU A 66 -17.33 8.03 3.00
N GLU A 67 -18.66 8.04 2.87
CA GLU A 67 -19.58 7.80 3.98
C GLU A 67 -19.41 6.36 4.54
N ARG A 68 -19.18 5.38 3.68
CA ARG A 68 -18.89 4.01 4.12
C ARG A 68 -17.57 3.94 4.91
N ARG A 69 -16.50 4.63 4.46
CA ARG A 69 -15.22 4.66 5.17
C ARG A 69 -15.34 5.37 6.51
N LYS A 70 -16.08 6.48 6.60
CA LYS A 70 -16.37 7.17 7.86
C LYS A 70 -17.07 6.24 8.86
N THR A 71 -18.09 5.51 8.43
CA THR A 71 -18.82 4.54 9.28
C THR A 71 -17.86 3.45 9.77
N ASN A 72 -17.04 2.88 8.88
CA ASN A 72 -16.08 1.84 9.23
C ASN A 72 -15.07 2.33 10.28
N TYR A 73 -14.55 3.54 10.14
CA TYR A 73 -13.62 4.10 11.14
C TYR A 73 -14.27 4.33 12.50
N VAL A 74 -15.52 4.78 12.54
CA VAL A 74 -16.27 4.89 13.79
C VAL A 74 -16.44 3.53 14.48
N GLU A 75 -16.77 2.50 13.71
CA GLU A 75 -16.87 1.13 14.22
C GLU A 75 -15.51 0.60 14.72
N MET A 76 -14.43 0.88 14.01
CA MET A 76 -13.07 0.49 14.40
C MET A 76 -12.64 1.17 15.72
N LEU A 77 -12.94 2.45 15.88
CA LEU A 77 -12.68 3.19 17.13
C LEU A 77 -13.51 2.64 18.29
N ASN A 78 -14.81 2.41 18.08
CA ASN A 78 -15.71 1.89 19.10
C ASN A 78 -15.37 0.46 19.54
N SER A 79 -14.87 -0.36 18.61
CA SER A 79 -14.47 -1.73 18.89
C SER A 79 -13.03 -1.88 19.42
N GLY A 80 -12.26 -0.78 19.47
CA GLY A 80 -10.85 -0.78 19.86
C GLY A 80 -9.89 -1.34 18.82
N LYS A 81 -10.35 -1.60 17.59
CA LYS A 81 -9.47 -1.99 16.45
C LYS A 81 -8.57 -0.84 15.98
N ARG A 82 -8.96 0.37 16.25
CA ARG A 82 -8.17 1.60 16.10
C ARG A 82 -8.27 2.42 17.38
N MET A 83 -7.26 3.24 17.62
CA MET A 83 -7.27 4.26 18.66
C MET A 83 -6.72 5.57 18.11
N LEU A 84 -7.04 6.68 18.73
CA LEU A 84 -6.43 7.97 18.42
C LEU A 84 -5.03 8.02 19.03
N ALA A 85 -4.05 8.40 18.22
CA ALA A 85 -2.67 8.62 18.68
C ALA A 85 -2.13 9.96 18.17
N SER A 86 -1.38 10.65 19.01
CA SER A 86 -0.65 11.86 18.60
C SER A 86 0.54 11.49 17.70
N VAL A 87 0.95 12.43 16.85
CA VAL A 87 2.17 12.30 16.02
C VAL A 87 3.40 11.96 16.88
N ASN A 88 3.53 12.57 18.06
CA ASN A 88 4.63 12.25 18.97
C ASN A 88 4.61 10.79 19.46
N ALA A 89 3.44 10.23 19.73
CA ALA A 89 3.31 8.82 20.11
C ALA A 89 3.68 7.88 18.95
N ILE A 90 3.27 8.23 17.74
CA ILE A 90 3.63 7.49 16.51
C ILE A 90 5.16 7.53 16.31
N ASN A 91 5.78 8.70 16.36
CA ASN A 91 7.23 8.88 16.19
C ASN A 91 8.03 8.12 17.26
N LYS A 92 7.56 8.12 18.50
CA LYS A 92 8.17 7.32 19.57
C LYS A 92 8.11 5.82 19.26
N TRP A 93 6.96 5.33 18.79
CA TRP A 93 6.82 3.92 18.39
C TRP A 93 7.74 3.56 17.21
N ILE A 94 7.83 4.42 16.18
CA ILE A 94 8.73 4.23 15.02
C ILE A 94 10.18 4.13 15.50
N THR A 95 10.65 5.08 16.34
CA THR A 95 12.00 5.07 16.90
C THR A 95 12.31 3.77 17.63
N GLN A 96 11.39 3.28 18.45
CA GLN A 96 11.53 2.01 19.17
C GLN A 96 11.57 0.80 18.23
N ALA A 97 10.73 0.81 17.19
CA ALA A 97 10.70 -0.26 16.20
C ALA A 97 11.99 -0.32 15.38
N ILE A 98 12.53 0.83 14.97
CA ILE A 98 13.83 0.94 14.29
C ILE A 98 14.94 0.39 15.17
N ALA A 99 15.03 0.85 16.43
CA ALA A 99 16.06 0.42 17.37
C ALA A 99 16.04 -1.09 17.64
N LYS A 100 14.85 -1.68 17.68
CA LYS A 100 14.68 -3.10 18.00
C LYS A 100 14.90 -4.02 16.80
N TYR A 101 14.44 -3.63 15.62
CA TYR A 101 14.35 -4.54 14.46
C TYR A 101 15.26 -4.15 13.30
N ASP A 102 15.70 -2.88 13.21
CA ASP A 102 16.47 -2.33 12.07
C ASP A 102 15.87 -2.76 10.72
N PRO A 103 14.55 -2.50 10.49
CA PRO A 103 13.84 -3.03 9.34
C PRO A 103 14.09 -2.20 8.09
N ALA A 104 14.03 -2.82 6.91
CA ALA A 104 13.92 -2.09 5.64
C ALA A 104 12.50 -1.54 5.49
N PHE A 105 12.37 -0.23 5.30
CA PHE A 105 11.09 0.47 5.16
C PHE A 105 10.54 0.38 3.74
N THR A 106 9.25 0.12 3.61
CA THR A 106 8.56 0.05 2.33
C THR A 106 7.08 0.43 2.46
N ALA A 107 6.49 0.84 1.35
CA ALA A 107 5.06 1.04 1.14
C ALA A 107 4.75 0.70 -0.32
N TYR A 108 3.50 0.44 -0.67
CA TYR A 108 3.17 0.08 -2.06
C TYR A 108 3.47 1.22 -3.03
N ASN A 109 3.27 2.47 -2.63
CA ASN A 109 3.76 3.66 -3.33
C ASN A 109 4.57 4.53 -2.36
N LEU A 110 5.79 4.11 -2.05
CA LEU A 110 6.62 4.70 -0.99
C LEU A 110 6.72 6.24 -1.05
N ALA A 111 6.78 6.83 -2.25
CA ALA A 111 6.89 8.28 -2.38
C ALA A 111 5.62 8.99 -1.90
N PHE A 112 4.45 8.38 -2.13
CA PHE A 112 3.17 8.91 -1.67
C PHE A 112 3.10 8.88 -0.13
N ASP A 113 3.31 7.71 0.47
CA ASP A 113 3.20 7.54 1.93
C ASP A 113 4.22 8.38 2.68
N ALA A 114 5.46 8.45 2.17
CA ALA A 114 6.51 9.27 2.76
C ALA A 114 6.16 10.78 2.72
N ASP A 115 5.62 11.29 1.60
CA ASP A 115 5.14 12.67 1.47
C ASP A 115 4.01 12.98 2.47
N LYS A 116 3.04 12.06 2.63
CA LYS A 116 1.94 12.25 3.57
C LYS A 116 2.40 12.20 5.03
N CYS A 117 3.31 11.29 5.35
CA CYS A 117 3.96 11.22 6.67
C CYS A 117 4.69 12.52 6.99
N GLU A 118 5.51 13.04 6.06
CA GLU A 118 6.25 14.31 6.23
C GLU A 118 5.30 15.48 6.50
N LYS A 119 4.26 15.65 5.69
CA LYS A 119 3.25 16.72 5.85
C LYS A 119 2.49 16.63 7.17
N THR A 120 2.39 15.45 7.74
CA THR A 120 1.73 15.20 9.03
C THR A 120 2.68 15.37 10.21
N GLY A 121 4.00 15.38 9.97
CA GLY A 121 5.04 15.39 10.99
C GLY A 121 5.38 13.98 11.52
N ILE A 122 4.97 12.92 10.81
CA ILE A 122 5.36 11.54 11.10
C ILE A 122 6.75 11.30 10.50
N ASP A 123 7.73 11.03 11.36
CA ASP A 123 9.13 10.87 10.95
C ASP A 123 9.44 9.43 10.54
N VAL A 124 9.49 9.19 9.23
CA VAL A 124 9.95 7.94 8.62
C VAL A 124 11.37 8.04 8.04
N THR A 125 12.13 9.09 8.39
CA THR A 125 13.48 9.30 7.84
C THR A 125 14.51 8.38 8.46
N GLY A 126 14.30 7.98 9.72
CA GLY A 126 15.26 7.19 10.50
C GLY A 126 15.51 5.75 10.03
N PHE A 127 14.71 5.21 9.10
CA PHE A 127 14.96 3.88 8.54
C PHE A 127 16.22 3.86 7.66
N SER A 128 17.17 2.96 7.96
CA SER A 128 18.46 2.85 7.30
C SER A 128 18.39 2.36 5.85
N SER A 129 17.36 1.61 5.50
CA SER A 129 17.13 1.05 4.16
C SER A 129 15.67 1.24 3.76
N LYS A 130 15.45 1.68 2.52
CA LYS A 130 14.11 1.95 1.97
C LYS A 130 14.00 1.39 0.55
N PHE A 131 12.81 0.95 0.15
CA PHE A 131 12.49 0.62 -1.24
C PHE A 131 10.99 0.73 -1.49
N CYS A 132 10.59 0.99 -2.73
CA CYS A 132 9.19 1.05 -3.12
C CYS A 132 8.68 -0.36 -3.45
N LEU A 133 7.66 -0.84 -2.72
CA LEU A 133 7.09 -2.17 -2.94
C LEU A 133 6.41 -2.27 -4.30
N TRP A 134 5.72 -1.22 -4.75
CA TRP A 134 5.16 -1.17 -6.10
C TRP A 134 6.23 -1.37 -7.17
N GLN A 135 7.35 -0.63 -7.13
CA GLN A 135 8.45 -0.79 -8.09
C GLN A 135 9.07 -2.18 -8.03
N ALA A 136 9.15 -2.77 -6.84
CA ALA A 136 9.59 -4.14 -6.67
C ALA A 136 8.59 -5.14 -7.27
N ALA A 137 7.27 -4.92 -7.09
CA ALA A 137 6.22 -5.72 -7.70
C ALA A 137 6.22 -5.60 -9.23
N VAL A 138 6.36 -4.37 -9.75
CA VAL A 138 6.47 -4.11 -11.19
C VAL A 138 7.57 -4.96 -11.82
N GLY A 139 8.77 -4.93 -11.28
CA GLY A 139 9.92 -5.65 -11.85
C GLY A 139 9.94 -7.15 -11.58
N ASN A 140 9.36 -7.58 -10.46
CA ASN A 140 9.41 -9.00 -10.08
C ASN A 140 8.16 -9.79 -10.47
N ILE A 141 6.99 -9.15 -10.57
CA ILE A 141 5.69 -9.81 -10.78
C ILE A 141 5.02 -9.29 -12.05
N CYS A 142 4.75 -7.97 -12.12
CA CYS A 142 3.85 -7.41 -13.14
C CYS A 142 4.41 -7.51 -14.58
N LYS A 143 5.72 -7.55 -14.77
CA LYS A 143 6.35 -7.75 -16.09
C LYS A 143 6.24 -9.19 -16.60
N THR A 144 5.84 -10.16 -15.78
CA THR A 144 5.75 -11.57 -16.18
C THR A 144 4.57 -11.80 -17.15
N LYS A 145 4.72 -12.79 -18.03
CA LYS A 145 3.64 -13.19 -18.94
C LYS A 145 2.41 -13.68 -18.17
N GLN A 146 2.63 -14.43 -17.07
CA GLN A 146 1.58 -14.97 -16.25
C GLN A 146 0.72 -13.86 -15.61
N TYR A 147 1.35 -12.80 -15.08
CA TYR A 147 0.62 -11.68 -14.53
C TYR A 147 -0.20 -10.94 -15.60
N LYS A 148 0.40 -10.65 -16.74
CA LYS A 148 -0.29 -9.99 -17.86
C LYS A 148 -1.47 -10.82 -18.35
N GLN A 149 -1.33 -12.14 -18.44
CA GLN A 149 -2.42 -13.04 -18.82
C GLN A 149 -3.53 -13.02 -17.76
N PHE A 150 -3.20 -13.08 -16.47
CA PHE A 150 -4.18 -12.95 -15.38
C PHE A 150 -4.99 -11.65 -15.48
N VAL A 151 -4.34 -10.54 -15.77
CA VAL A 151 -5.02 -9.25 -15.95
C VAL A 151 -5.96 -9.24 -17.14
N LEU A 152 -5.56 -9.89 -18.25
CA LEU A 152 -6.41 -10.05 -19.45
C LEU A 152 -7.63 -10.93 -19.16
N ASP A 153 -7.42 -12.08 -18.55
CA ASP A 153 -8.48 -13.06 -18.25
C ASP A 153 -9.54 -12.52 -17.29
N ASN A 154 -9.12 -11.64 -16.40
CA ASN A 154 -9.99 -11.01 -15.39
C ASN A 154 -10.45 -9.59 -15.75
N HIS A 155 -10.10 -9.07 -16.93
CA HIS A 155 -10.44 -7.73 -17.39
C HIS A 155 -10.01 -6.60 -16.43
N ILE A 156 -8.85 -6.74 -15.78
CA ILE A 156 -8.34 -5.80 -14.76
C ILE A 156 -7.43 -4.77 -15.43
N PHE A 157 -8.01 -3.73 -16.01
CA PHE A 157 -7.25 -2.69 -16.71
C PHE A 157 -7.16 -1.40 -15.91
N GLY A 158 -6.05 -0.69 -16.08
CA GLY A 158 -5.90 0.69 -15.64
C GLY A 158 -6.70 1.63 -16.56
N SER A 159 -7.01 2.81 -16.03
CA SER A 159 -7.65 3.87 -16.82
C SER A 159 -6.87 4.15 -18.10
N PRO A 160 -7.53 4.53 -19.18
CA PRO A 160 -6.86 4.94 -20.39
C PRO A 160 -5.85 6.05 -20.12
N THR A 161 -4.67 5.95 -20.73
CA THR A 161 -3.68 7.04 -20.68
C THR A 161 -4.21 8.25 -21.45
N GLN A 162 -3.47 9.37 -21.36
CA GLN A 162 -3.78 10.57 -22.18
C GLN A 162 -3.83 10.28 -23.70
N PHE A 163 -3.28 9.13 -24.15
CA PHE A 163 -3.32 8.65 -25.52
C PHE A 163 -4.43 7.62 -25.75
N ASN A 164 -5.37 7.51 -24.82
CA ASN A 164 -6.49 6.55 -24.84
C ASN A 164 -6.06 5.06 -24.89
N ASN A 165 -4.87 4.73 -24.41
CA ASN A 165 -4.36 3.37 -24.34
C ASN A 165 -4.67 2.75 -22.97
N MET A 166 -5.30 1.60 -22.93
CA MET A 166 -5.47 0.82 -21.71
C MET A 166 -4.14 0.20 -21.27
N THR A 167 -3.97 0.07 -19.97
CA THR A 167 -2.77 -0.57 -19.40
C THR A 167 -3.13 -1.75 -18.50
N TYR A 168 -2.23 -2.70 -18.38
CA TYR A 168 -2.32 -3.72 -17.34
C TYR A 168 -2.26 -3.04 -15.97
N LYS A 169 -3.31 -3.23 -15.16
CA LYS A 169 -3.38 -2.63 -13.82
C LYS A 169 -2.27 -3.23 -12.93
N THR A 170 -1.63 -2.41 -12.13
CA THR A 170 -0.52 -2.82 -11.23
C THR A 170 -0.75 -2.31 -9.79
N THR A 171 -2.01 -2.15 -9.37
CA THR A 171 -2.37 -1.80 -7.98
C THR A 171 -2.11 -2.98 -7.04
N ALA A 172 -2.05 -2.72 -5.75
CA ALA A 172 -1.86 -3.76 -4.74
C ALA A 172 -2.96 -4.83 -4.83
N GLU A 173 -4.24 -4.43 -4.98
CA GLU A 173 -5.36 -5.35 -5.23
C GLU A 173 -5.09 -6.33 -6.39
N SER A 174 -4.63 -5.79 -7.52
CA SER A 174 -4.41 -6.60 -8.73
C SER A 174 -3.28 -7.60 -8.54
N VAL A 175 -2.20 -7.17 -7.86
CA VAL A 175 -1.04 -8.02 -7.62
C VAL A 175 -1.32 -9.04 -6.52
N ALA A 176 -1.98 -8.65 -5.42
CA ALA A 176 -2.40 -9.57 -4.37
C ALA A 176 -3.42 -10.60 -4.91
N GLY A 177 -4.37 -10.17 -5.74
CA GLY A 177 -5.32 -11.05 -6.42
C GLY A 177 -4.63 -12.10 -7.30
N PHE A 178 -3.62 -11.69 -8.06
CA PHE A 178 -2.80 -12.64 -8.83
C PHE A 178 -2.08 -13.67 -7.95
N ILE A 179 -1.52 -13.24 -6.81
CA ILE A 179 -0.81 -14.11 -5.87
C ILE A 179 -1.78 -15.07 -5.18
N GLY A 180 -2.95 -14.58 -4.74
CA GLY A 180 -3.95 -15.36 -4.02
C GLY A 180 -4.86 -16.20 -4.91
N GLY A 181 -4.84 -15.98 -6.24
CA GLY A 181 -5.74 -16.63 -7.19
C GLY A 181 -7.19 -16.12 -7.13
N GLU A 182 -7.49 -15.14 -6.30
CA GLU A 182 -8.80 -14.53 -6.14
C GLU A 182 -8.67 -13.02 -6.02
N PHE A 183 -9.46 -12.28 -6.81
CA PHE A 183 -9.47 -10.82 -6.74
C PHE A 183 -10.25 -10.36 -5.49
N LYS A 184 -9.59 -9.54 -4.67
CA LYS A 184 -10.19 -8.88 -3.49
C LYS A 184 -10.05 -7.38 -3.63
N ILE A 185 -11.04 -6.65 -3.16
CA ILE A 185 -11.03 -5.18 -3.12
C ILE A 185 -10.40 -4.73 -1.80
N GLU A 186 -9.47 -3.79 -1.87
CA GLU A 186 -8.91 -3.14 -0.69
C GLU A 186 -10.00 -2.41 0.10
N PRO A 187 -10.05 -2.57 1.44
CA PRO A 187 -10.99 -1.84 2.27
C PRO A 187 -10.64 -0.36 2.40
N HIS A 188 -9.45 0.06 1.97
CA HIS A 188 -8.86 1.38 2.17
C HIS A 188 -8.83 1.76 3.64
N THR A 189 -8.16 0.91 4.40
CA THR A 189 -7.82 1.09 5.80
C THR A 189 -6.40 0.61 6.04
N ALA A 190 -5.54 1.47 6.57
CA ALA A 190 -4.09 1.32 6.51
C ALA A 190 -3.54 -0.04 7.02
N LEU A 191 -4.05 -0.57 8.12
CA LEU A 191 -3.54 -1.86 8.63
C LEU A 191 -3.97 -3.05 7.76
N GLU A 192 -5.23 -3.06 7.34
CA GLU A 192 -5.80 -4.15 6.55
C GLU A 192 -5.13 -4.18 5.17
N ASP A 193 -4.85 -3.02 4.57
CA ASP A 193 -4.18 -2.93 3.27
C ASP A 193 -2.71 -3.37 3.38
N ALA A 194 -1.97 -2.89 4.38
CA ALA A 194 -0.60 -3.34 4.65
C ALA A 194 -0.52 -4.86 4.93
N ARG A 195 -1.48 -5.43 5.69
CA ARG A 195 -1.45 -6.83 6.13
C ARG A 195 -1.98 -7.80 5.08
N ASP A 196 -3.11 -7.48 4.44
CA ASP A 196 -3.87 -8.43 3.63
C ASP A 196 -3.55 -8.31 2.12
N PHE A 197 -2.93 -7.20 1.70
CA PHE A 197 -2.55 -6.93 0.31
C PHE A 197 -1.03 -6.76 0.14
N GLU A 198 -0.39 -5.85 0.85
CA GLU A 198 1.03 -5.55 0.63
C GLU A 198 1.97 -6.63 1.19
N LEU A 199 1.66 -7.20 2.35
CA LEU A 199 2.46 -8.27 2.94
C LEU A 199 2.55 -9.51 2.04
N PRO A 200 1.47 -10.06 1.47
CA PRO A 200 1.55 -11.17 0.50
C PRO A 200 2.44 -10.83 -0.71
N ILE A 201 2.37 -9.59 -1.20
CA ILE A 201 3.21 -9.12 -2.32
C ILE A 201 4.68 -9.12 -1.93
N LEU A 202 5.02 -8.58 -0.75
CA LEU A 202 6.38 -8.58 -0.24
C LEU A 202 6.92 -10.01 -0.10
N VAL A 203 6.16 -10.90 0.52
CA VAL A 203 6.57 -12.31 0.73
C VAL A 203 6.84 -13.00 -0.61
N GLU A 204 5.97 -12.81 -1.61
CA GLU A 204 6.17 -13.40 -2.95
C GLU A 204 7.45 -12.87 -3.63
N ILE A 205 7.73 -11.58 -3.50
CA ILE A 205 8.94 -10.96 -4.03
C ILE A 205 10.18 -11.54 -3.33
N LEU A 206 10.14 -11.68 -2.01
CA LEU A 206 11.27 -12.14 -1.20
C LEU A 206 11.67 -13.61 -1.44
N LYS A 207 10.82 -14.42 -2.06
CA LYS A 207 11.19 -15.78 -2.53
C LYS A 207 12.27 -15.74 -3.62
N LYS A 208 12.41 -14.64 -4.34
CA LYS A 208 13.36 -14.49 -5.45
C LYS A 208 14.73 -14.02 -4.95
N LYS A 209 15.80 -14.78 -5.22
CA LYS A 209 17.16 -14.48 -4.72
C LYS A 209 17.65 -13.07 -5.08
N LYS A 210 17.33 -12.58 -6.28
CA LYS A 210 17.81 -11.31 -6.85
C LYS A 210 16.70 -10.25 -6.99
N TRP A 211 15.74 -10.26 -6.10
CA TRP A 211 14.58 -9.38 -6.21
C TRP A 211 14.93 -7.89 -6.22
N ARG A 212 15.97 -7.47 -5.48
CA ARG A 212 16.39 -6.06 -5.42
C ARG A 212 16.95 -5.56 -6.76
N GLU A 213 17.62 -6.42 -7.52
CA GLU A 213 18.15 -6.09 -8.85
C GLU A 213 17.05 -5.82 -9.89
N LYS A 214 15.83 -6.29 -9.61
CA LYS A 214 14.66 -6.13 -10.47
C LYS A 214 13.74 -4.97 -10.08
N ILE A 215 14.06 -4.22 -9.02
CA ILE A 215 13.30 -3.03 -8.69
C ILE A 215 13.40 -2.06 -9.85
N THR A 216 12.26 -1.65 -10.41
CA THR A 216 12.23 -0.80 -11.61
C THR A 216 11.06 0.18 -11.54
N PRO A 217 11.25 1.44 -11.94
CA PRO A 217 10.16 2.38 -12.06
C PRO A 217 9.07 1.88 -13.01
N TYR A 218 7.83 2.24 -12.74
CA TYR A 218 6.73 1.96 -13.63
C TYR A 218 6.87 2.76 -14.92
N ASN A 219 6.76 2.07 -16.06
CA ASN A 219 6.71 2.70 -17.38
C ASN A 219 5.44 2.24 -18.10
N TRP A 220 4.45 3.11 -18.22
CA TRP A 220 3.16 2.79 -18.81
C TRP A 220 3.25 2.17 -20.21
N ARG A 221 4.26 2.55 -21.03
CA ARG A 221 4.46 1.98 -22.38
C ARG A 221 4.74 0.48 -22.35
N GLU A 222 5.40 -0.02 -21.31
CA GLU A 222 5.67 -1.46 -21.13
C GLU A 222 4.42 -2.24 -20.67
N PHE A 223 3.46 -1.51 -20.11
CA PHE A 223 2.21 -2.07 -19.59
C PHE A 223 1.00 -1.78 -20.48
N GLN A 224 1.21 -1.20 -21.64
CA GLN A 224 0.15 -0.95 -22.61
C GLN A 224 -0.43 -2.26 -23.14
N VAL A 225 -1.77 -2.36 -23.13
CA VAL A 225 -2.50 -3.48 -23.73
C VAL A 225 -2.55 -3.25 -25.25
N LYS A 226 -2.11 -4.22 -26.04
CA LYS A 226 -2.14 -4.13 -27.49
C LYS A 226 -3.56 -4.42 -27.99
N ASP A 227 -4.02 -3.67 -29.00
CA ASP A 227 -5.39 -3.69 -29.52
C ASP A 227 -5.97 -5.06 -29.90
N ASN A 228 -5.11 -6.05 -30.18
CA ASN A 228 -5.53 -7.40 -30.56
C ASN A 228 -6.22 -8.21 -29.43
N PHE A 229 -6.29 -7.68 -28.19
CA PHE A 229 -6.88 -8.36 -27.04
C PHE A 229 -8.21 -7.76 -26.58
N VAL A 230 -8.61 -6.59 -27.07
CA VAL A 230 -9.85 -5.89 -26.65
C VAL A 230 -11.07 -6.29 -27.51
N ALA A 231 -10.85 -7.05 -28.59
CA ALA A 231 -11.88 -7.38 -29.60
C ALA A 231 -12.30 -8.86 -29.56
N LYS A 232 -12.46 -9.45 -28.39
CA LYS A 232 -13.13 -10.77 -28.26
C LYS A 232 -14.16 -10.76 -27.15
#